data_b822947a0a6eb5777e9b81ccdad9296f
#
_entry.id   b822947a0a6eb5777e9b81ccdad9296f
#
_cell.length_a   1.000
_cell.length_b   1.000
_cell.length_c   1.000
_cell.angle_alpha   90.00
_cell.angle_beta   90.00
_cell.angle_gamma   90.00
#
_symmetry.space_group_name_H-M   'P 1'
#
loop_
_entity.id
_entity.type
_entity.pdbx_description
1 polymer ?
#
loop_
_entity_poly.entity_id
_entity_poly.type
_entity_poly.pdbx_seq_one_letter_code
_entity_poly.pdbx_strand_id
1 'polypeptide(L)'
;LGMMLAVQYIIGQLNSPVEQLIQFIYSWQDVSISLDRMNEIHTETNEENAERTRNNYTEESTDGHSIAIKDLSFKYDIYSPKDILSNIDLSIPNDKVTAIVGASGSGKTTLIKLLLGFYEPLKGSIHVGHTNLKEFNLGWWRSQCGAVMQEGYLFSDTIARNIAISDDEPDIERIRHAARVANIADYIEALPLAYNTMIGQDGQGISQGQRQRILIARVVYKNPMFVFLDEATNALDA
;
A
#
# COMPACT_ATOMS: atom_id res chain seq x y z
N LEU A 1 -61.51 -11.52 -44.04
CA LEU A 1 -60.10 -11.86 -44.34
C LEU A 1 -59.20 -10.63 -44.23
N GLY A 2 -59.50 -9.48 -44.87
CA GLY A 2 -58.69 -8.27 -44.86
C GLY A 2 -58.46 -7.67 -43.48
N MET A 3 -59.48 -7.66 -42.61
CA MET A 3 -59.36 -7.14 -41.24
C MET A 3 -58.43 -8.02 -40.36
N MET A 4 -58.40 -9.33 -40.50
CA MET A 4 -57.48 -10.24 -39.79
C MET A 4 -56.05 -10.00 -40.23
N LEU A 5 -55.78 -9.82 -41.51
CA LEU A 5 -54.46 -9.54 -42.05
C LEU A 5 -53.91 -8.18 -41.58
N ALA A 6 -54.80 -7.17 -41.52
CA ALA A 6 -54.40 -5.84 -41.01
C ALA A 6 -54.07 -5.86 -39.52
N VAL A 7 -54.81 -6.60 -38.69
CA VAL A 7 -54.52 -6.78 -37.27
C VAL A 7 -53.22 -7.51 -37.06
N GLN A 8 -52.98 -8.61 -37.85
CA GLN A 8 -51.73 -9.37 -37.73
C GLN A 8 -50.49 -8.58 -38.17
N TYR A 9 -50.64 -7.70 -39.17
CA TYR A 9 -49.60 -6.78 -39.62
C TYR A 9 -49.26 -5.74 -38.53
N ILE A 10 -50.28 -5.13 -37.89
CA ILE A 10 -50.11 -4.17 -36.82
C ILE A 10 -49.44 -4.80 -35.60
N ILE A 11 -49.86 -6.01 -35.20
CA ILE A 11 -49.24 -6.75 -34.10
C ILE A 11 -47.74 -7.07 -34.41
N GLY A 12 -47.48 -7.47 -35.67
CA GLY A 12 -46.09 -7.72 -36.10
C GLY A 12 -45.18 -6.49 -36.03
N GLN A 13 -45.76 -5.30 -36.38
CA GLN A 13 -45.00 -4.06 -36.28
C GLN A 13 -44.80 -3.56 -34.85
N LEU A 14 -45.62 -3.94 -33.88
CA LEU A 14 -45.47 -3.56 -32.47
C LEU A 14 -44.42 -4.39 -31.75
N ASN A 15 -44.08 -5.59 -32.22
CA ASN A 15 -43.09 -6.44 -31.55
C ASN A 15 -41.73 -5.81 -31.55
N SER A 16 -41.24 -5.23 -32.65
CA SER A 16 -39.92 -4.63 -32.76
C SER A 16 -39.74 -3.41 -31.82
N PRO A 17 -40.64 -2.43 -31.74
CA PRO A 17 -40.54 -1.35 -30.72
C PRO A 17 -40.58 -1.85 -29.29
N VAL A 18 -41.36 -2.88 -28.99
CA VAL A 18 -41.43 -3.47 -27.65
C VAL A 18 -40.12 -4.12 -27.28
N GLU A 19 -39.52 -4.92 -28.19
CA GLU A 19 -38.24 -5.52 -28.00
C GLU A 19 -37.12 -4.46 -27.81
N GLN A 20 -37.15 -3.39 -28.59
CA GLN A 20 -36.21 -2.27 -28.44
C GLN A 20 -36.40 -1.56 -27.10
N LEU A 21 -37.63 -1.40 -26.62
CA LEU A 21 -37.84 -0.82 -25.28
C LEU A 21 -37.31 -1.71 -24.17
N ILE A 22 -37.49 -3.03 -24.27
CA ILE A 22 -36.96 -3.98 -23.32
C ILE A 22 -35.42 -3.92 -23.32
N GLN A 23 -34.81 -3.92 -24.49
CA GLN A 23 -33.36 -3.80 -24.64
C GLN A 23 -32.82 -2.49 -24.06
N PHE A 24 -33.55 -1.38 -24.27
CA PHE A 24 -33.21 -0.09 -23.68
C PHE A 24 -33.25 -0.13 -22.15
N ILE A 25 -34.26 -0.76 -21.56
CA ILE A 25 -34.37 -0.92 -20.10
C ILE A 25 -33.19 -1.70 -19.53
N TYR A 26 -32.80 -2.82 -20.18
CA TYR A 26 -31.63 -3.60 -19.76
C TYR A 26 -30.34 -2.77 -19.87
N SER A 27 -30.14 -2.07 -20.99
CA SER A 27 -28.96 -1.21 -21.17
C SER A 27 -28.91 -0.07 -20.13
N TRP A 28 -30.07 0.50 -19.81
CA TRP A 28 -30.18 1.52 -18.75
C TRP A 28 -29.78 0.96 -17.38
N GLN A 29 -30.23 -0.25 -17.08
CA GLN A 29 -29.88 -0.93 -15.82
C GLN A 29 -28.36 -1.20 -15.74
N ASP A 30 -27.73 -1.67 -16.80
CA ASP A 30 -26.29 -1.91 -16.88
C ASP A 30 -25.49 -0.61 -16.71
N VAL A 31 -25.94 0.47 -17.33
CA VAL A 31 -25.32 1.80 -17.17
C VAL A 31 -25.46 2.29 -15.72
N SER A 32 -26.64 2.14 -15.12
CA SER A 32 -26.88 2.53 -13.73
C SER A 32 -25.92 1.79 -12.76
N ILE A 33 -25.83 0.46 -12.91
CA ILE A 33 -24.90 -0.37 -12.09
C ILE A 33 -23.45 0.07 -12.30
N SER A 34 -23.07 0.37 -13.54
CA SER A 34 -21.71 0.82 -13.84
C SER A 34 -21.40 2.19 -13.23
N LEU A 35 -22.39 3.10 -13.26
CA LEU A 35 -22.26 4.41 -12.61
C LEU A 35 -22.20 4.31 -11.08
N ASP A 36 -23.00 3.42 -10.49
CA ASP A 36 -22.97 3.17 -9.04
C ASP A 36 -21.60 2.66 -8.60
N ARG A 37 -21.01 1.73 -9.34
CA ARG A 37 -19.65 1.24 -9.07
C ARG A 37 -18.57 2.32 -9.23
N MET A 38 -18.71 3.21 -10.20
CA MET A 38 -17.81 4.36 -10.34
C MET A 38 -18.00 5.34 -9.18
N ASN A 39 -19.23 5.56 -8.73
CA ASN A 39 -19.52 6.43 -7.60
C ASN A 39 -18.99 5.90 -6.27
N GLU A 40 -18.92 4.59 -6.06
CA GLU A 40 -18.32 4.01 -4.88
C GLU A 40 -16.90 4.56 -4.63
N ILE A 41 -16.09 4.68 -5.70
CA ILE A 41 -14.73 5.24 -5.59
C ILE A 41 -14.77 6.76 -5.31
N HIS A 42 -15.72 7.49 -5.88
CA HIS A 42 -15.82 8.95 -5.71
C HIS A 42 -16.45 9.38 -4.39
N THR A 43 -17.22 8.50 -3.74
CA THR A 43 -17.85 8.77 -2.43
C THR A 43 -16.93 8.42 -1.27
N GLU A 44 -15.82 7.68 -1.50
CA GLU A 44 -14.84 7.42 -0.46
C GLU A 44 -14.18 8.71 0.00
N THR A 45 -14.06 8.84 1.31
CA THR A 45 -13.42 10.00 1.92
C THR A 45 -11.93 9.99 1.62
N ASN A 46 -11.41 11.15 1.21
CA ASN A 46 -9.99 11.29 0.93
C ASN A 46 -9.17 10.95 2.19
N GLU A 47 -8.14 10.14 2.08
CA GLU A 47 -7.26 9.76 3.18
C GLU A 47 -6.58 11.00 3.81
N GLU A 48 -6.29 12.01 2.99
CA GLU A 48 -5.77 13.29 3.46
C GLU A 48 -6.89 14.18 3.97
N ASN A 49 -6.94 14.31 5.27
CA ASN A 49 -7.88 15.22 5.95
C ASN A 49 -7.28 16.65 5.99
N ALA A 50 -8.14 17.69 5.93
CA ALA A 50 -7.71 19.10 6.02
C ALA A 50 -6.96 19.44 7.33
N GLU A 51 -7.06 18.60 8.35
CA GLU A 51 -6.36 18.71 9.62
C GLU A 51 -4.90 18.23 9.57
N ARG A 52 -4.53 17.42 8.56
CA ARG A 52 -3.19 16.84 8.38
C ARG A 52 -2.32 17.75 7.51
N THR A 53 -1.86 18.85 8.10
CA THR A 53 -1.16 19.90 7.35
C THR A 53 0.35 19.92 7.56
N ARG A 54 0.89 19.17 8.53
CA ARG A 54 2.31 19.23 8.86
C ARG A 54 3.18 18.43 7.90
N ASN A 55 4.11 19.14 7.27
CA ASN A 55 5.12 18.60 6.34
C ASN A 55 6.54 18.76 6.87
N ASN A 56 6.72 18.95 8.19
CA ASN A 56 8.02 19.11 8.81
C ASN A 56 8.02 18.62 10.27
N TYR A 57 9.20 18.26 10.76
CA TYR A 57 9.43 18.05 12.19
C TYR A 57 9.70 19.39 12.87
N THR A 58 9.28 19.53 14.12
CA THR A 58 9.78 20.62 14.98
C THR A 58 11.19 20.25 15.42
N GLU A 59 12.20 20.92 14.88
CA GLU A 59 13.64 20.65 15.13
C GLU A 59 14.13 21.03 16.55
N GLU A 60 13.25 21.39 17.46
CA GLU A 60 13.62 22.01 18.75
C GLU A 60 14.20 21.04 19.80
N SER A 61 14.41 19.74 19.49
CA SER A 61 15.03 18.83 20.48
C SER A 61 15.86 17.73 19.84
N THR A 62 16.91 17.31 20.55
CA THR A 62 17.75 16.14 20.27
C THR A 62 16.96 14.82 20.15
N ASP A 63 15.70 14.78 20.56
CA ASP A 63 14.76 13.65 20.49
C ASP A 63 13.76 13.74 19.32
N GLY A 64 13.98 14.65 18.37
CA GLY A 64 13.02 14.98 17.30
C GLY A 64 12.55 13.80 16.42
N HIS A 65 13.29 12.70 16.38
CA HIS A 65 12.96 11.51 15.57
C HIS A 65 12.63 10.26 16.40
N SER A 66 12.45 10.38 17.72
CA SER A 66 11.96 9.28 18.54
C SER A 66 10.46 9.05 18.29
N ILE A 67 10.01 7.80 18.37
CA ILE A 67 8.58 7.48 18.31
C ILE A 67 8.11 7.05 19.69
N ALA A 68 7.08 7.72 20.20
CA ALA A 68 6.44 7.40 21.48
C ALA A 68 4.99 6.96 21.24
N ILE A 69 4.65 5.79 21.72
CA ILE A 69 3.31 5.22 21.69
C ILE A 69 2.78 5.21 23.13
N LYS A 70 1.56 5.72 23.33
CA LYS A 70 0.93 5.83 24.65
C LYS A 70 -0.48 5.25 24.63
N ASP A 71 -0.74 4.28 25.52
CA ASP A 71 -2.05 3.64 25.74
C ASP A 71 -2.74 3.19 24.44
N LEU A 72 -1.96 2.68 23.48
CA LEU A 72 -2.45 2.34 22.16
C LEU A 72 -3.29 1.07 22.18
N SER A 73 -4.54 1.18 21.71
CA SER A 73 -5.42 0.04 21.49
C SER A 73 -6.00 0.08 20.09
N PHE A 74 -6.07 -1.09 19.44
CA PHE A 74 -6.54 -1.22 18.07
C PHE A 74 -7.22 -2.55 17.76
N LYS A 75 -8.21 -2.51 16.89
CA LYS A 75 -8.85 -3.64 16.22
C LYS A 75 -9.28 -3.25 14.80
N TYR A 76 -9.29 -4.21 13.87
CA TYR A 76 -9.72 -3.94 12.49
C TYR A 76 -11.23 -3.78 12.37
N ASP A 77 -11.99 -4.54 13.16
CA ASP A 77 -13.44 -4.47 13.18
C ASP A 77 -13.91 -3.97 14.55
N ILE A 78 -14.64 -2.85 14.54
CA ILE A 78 -15.18 -2.22 15.75
C ILE A 78 -16.10 -3.17 16.54
N TYR A 79 -16.77 -4.09 15.84
CA TYR A 79 -17.67 -5.07 16.45
C TYR A 79 -16.94 -6.31 16.98
N SER A 80 -15.64 -6.47 16.69
CA SER A 80 -14.85 -7.58 17.23
C SER A 80 -14.76 -7.51 18.75
N PRO A 81 -15.01 -8.61 19.48
CA PRO A 81 -14.94 -8.64 20.94
C PRO A 81 -13.50 -8.51 21.48
N LYS A 82 -12.48 -8.72 20.63
CA LYS A 82 -11.09 -8.75 21.06
C LYS A 82 -10.27 -7.70 20.32
N ASP A 83 -9.53 -6.90 21.08
CA ASP A 83 -8.52 -6.01 20.55
C ASP A 83 -7.31 -6.82 20.04
N ILE A 84 -6.70 -6.37 18.94
CA ILE A 84 -5.45 -6.93 18.42
C ILE A 84 -4.28 -6.36 19.20
N LEU A 85 -4.35 -5.08 19.52
CA LEU A 85 -3.42 -4.38 20.40
C LEU A 85 -4.23 -3.77 21.54
N SER A 86 -3.76 -3.93 22.77
CA SER A 86 -4.43 -3.43 23.97
C SER A 86 -3.42 -2.75 24.88
N ASN A 87 -3.64 -1.46 25.14
CA ASN A 87 -2.88 -0.64 26.11
C ASN A 87 -1.36 -0.76 25.88
N ILE A 88 -0.90 -0.55 24.66
CA ILE A 88 0.52 -0.63 24.33
C ILE A 88 1.20 0.70 24.63
N ASP A 89 2.21 0.65 25.47
CA ASP A 89 3.15 1.74 25.71
C ASP A 89 4.53 1.32 25.19
N LEU A 90 5.10 2.10 24.27
CA LEU A 90 6.37 1.80 23.65
C LEU A 90 7.12 3.08 23.30
N SER A 91 8.42 3.10 23.56
CA SER A 91 9.32 4.16 23.11
C SER A 91 10.37 3.57 22.16
N ILE A 92 10.45 4.11 20.96
CA ILE A 92 11.44 3.79 19.93
C ILE A 92 12.42 4.95 19.89
N PRO A 93 13.63 4.80 20.43
CA PRO A 93 14.59 5.89 20.48
C PRO A 93 15.16 6.21 19.11
N ASN A 94 15.60 7.46 18.92
CA ASN A 94 16.28 7.90 17.72
C ASN A 94 17.62 7.15 17.51
N ASP A 95 18.03 7.01 16.25
CA ASP A 95 19.32 6.44 15.83
C ASP A 95 19.64 5.06 16.43
N LYS A 96 18.61 4.26 16.72
CA LYS A 96 18.76 2.91 17.27
C LYS A 96 17.87 1.90 16.53
N VAL A 97 18.32 0.65 16.59
CA VAL A 97 17.51 -0.48 16.15
C VAL A 97 16.67 -0.97 17.32
N THR A 98 15.36 -0.99 17.16
CA THR A 98 14.41 -1.53 18.13
C THR A 98 13.81 -2.83 17.58
N ALA A 99 14.06 -3.96 18.26
CA ALA A 99 13.47 -5.23 17.89
C ALA A 99 12.17 -5.49 18.66
N ILE A 100 11.09 -5.75 17.92
CA ILE A 100 9.77 -6.11 18.48
C ILE A 100 9.61 -7.61 18.33
N VAL A 101 9.64 -8.34 19.45
CA VAL A 101 9.58 -9.80 19.49
C VAL A 101 8.23 -10.26 20.04
N GLY A 102 7.68 -11.32 19.48
CA GLY A 102 6.42 -11.90 19.93
C GLY A 102 5.98 -13.07 19.04
N ALA A 103 5.04 -13.88 19.54
CA ALA A 103 4.45 -14.99 18.79
C ALA A 103 3.81 -14.53 17.47
N SER A 104 3.59 -15.47 16.54
CA SER A 104 2.79 -15.19 15.36
C SER A 104 1.38 -14.75 15.76
N GLY A 105 0.84 -13.74 15.09
CA GLY A 105 -0.47 -13.17 15.44
C GLY A 105 -0.48 -12.23 16.66
N SER A 106 0.66 -11.88 17.25
CA SER A 106 0.73 -10.94 18.40
C SER A 106 0.52 -9.46 18.01
N GLY A 107 0.27 -9.13 16.75
CA GLY A 107 -0.02 -7.78 16.30
C GLY A 107 1.20 -6.96 15.83
N LYS A 108 2.37 -7.57 15.62
CA LYS A 108 3.60 -6.86 15.14
C LYS A 108 3.36 -6.13 13.82
N THR A 109 2.86 -6.83 12.82
CA THR A 109 2.50 -6.26 11.51
C THR A 109 1.45 -5.15 11.65
N THR A 110 0.47 -5.33 12.55
CA THR A 110 -0.55 -4.33 12.82
C THR A 110 0.05 -3.06 13.42
N LEU A 111 1.01 -3.20 14.33
CA LEU A 111 1.72 -2.05 14.90
C LEU A 111 2.49 -1.28 13.83
N ILE A 112 3.20 -1.97 12.92
CA ILE A 112 3.89 -1.32 11.78
C ILE A 112 2.88 -0.59 10.89
N LYS A 113 1.73 -1.18 10.59
CA LYS A 113 0.67 -0.52 9.80
C LYS A 113 0.13 0.74 10.46
N LEU A 114 0.00 0.76 11.79
CA LEU A 114 -0.38 1.95 12.55
C LEU A 114 0.72 3.01 12.51
N LEU A 115 1.99 2.63 12.64
CA LEU A 115 3.14 3.54 12.52
C LEU A 115 3.26 4.15 11.12
N LEU A 116 2.90 3.41 10.07
CA LEU A 116 2.84 3.92 8.70
C LEU A 116 1.59 4.76 8.40
N GLY A 117 0.67 4.87 9.36
CA GLY A 117 -0.56 5.63 9.22
C GLY A 117 -1.58 5.00 8.27
N PHE A 118 -1.54 3.67 8.05
CA PHE A 118 -2.60 2.97 7.29
C PHE A 118 -3.90 2.82 8.07
N TYR A 119 -3.82 2.89 9.40
CA TYR A 119 -4.96 2.84 10.29
C TYR A 119 -4.77 3.86 11.41
N GLU A 120 -5.89 4.30 11.99
CA GLU A 120 -5.90 5.11 13.20
C GLU A 120 -6.14 4.24 14.42
N PRO A 121 -5.46 4.50 15.55
CA PRO A 121 -5.74 3.80 16.80
C PRO A 121 -7.13 4.15 17.32
N LEU A 122 -7.82 3.16 17.94
CA LEU A 122 -9.10 3.37 18.64
C LEU A 122 -8.91 4.20 19.92
N LYS A 123 -7.81 3.93 20.62
CA LYS A 123 -7.40 4.66 21.83
C LYS A 123 -5.91 4.92 21.79
N GLY A 124 -5.49 5.92 22.56
CA GLY A 124 -4.10 6.28 22.69
C GLY A 124 -3.60 7.16 21.56
N SER A 125 -2.29 7.32 21.49
CA SER A 125 -1.66 8.19 20.51
C SER A 125 -0.27 7.71 20.13
N ILE A 126 0.13 8.07 18.91
CA ILE A 126 1.49 7.87 18.38
C ILE A 126 2.09 9.26 18.18
N HIS A 127 3.26 9.49 18.73
CA HIS A 127 3.99 10.75 18.59
C HIS A 127 5.34 10.48 17.92
N VAL A 128 5.72 11.37 17.01
CA VAL A 128 7.06 11.43 16.42
C VAL A 128 7.70 12.70 16.96
N GLY A 129 8.71 12.55 17.82
CA GLY A 129 9.18 13.62 18.67
C GLY A 129 8.04 14.15 19.55
N HIS A 130 7.72 15.43 19.41
CA HIS A 130 6.63 16.07 20.15
C HIS A 130 5.31 16.18 19.38
N THR A 131 5.29 15.75 18.11
CA THR A 131 4.14 15.92 17.21
C THR A 131 3.33 14.62 17.12
N ASN A 132 2.00 14.72 17.23
CA ASN A 132 1.12 13.57 17.04
C ASN A 132 1.13 13.15 15.56
N LEU A 133 1.19 11.83 15.30
CA LEU A 133 1.18 11.28 13.95
C LEU A 133 -0.06 11.71 13.14
N LYS A 134 -1.18 11.96 13.81
CA LYS A 134 -2.42 12.47 13.18
C LYS A 134 -2.31 13.86 12.58
N GLU A 135 -1.31 14.65 12.98
CA GLU A 135 -1.11 16.01 12.48
C GLU A 135 -0.28 16.06 11.19
N PHE A 136 0.49 15.00 10.92
CA PHE A 136 1.30 14.93 9.70
C PHE A 136 0.46 14.66 8.46
N ASN A 137 0.81 15.31 7.36
CA ASN A 137 0.38 14.87 6.02
C ASN A 137 0.90 13.45 5.78
N LEU A 138 0.02 12.51 5.42
CA LEU A 138 0.39 11.09 5.30
C LEU A 138 1.34 10.83 4.13
N GLY A 139 1.18 11.55 3.03
CA GLY A 139 2.10 11.45 1.88
C GLY A 139 3.50 11.87 2.29
N TRP A 140 3.63 13.01 2.99
CA TRP A 140 4.91 13.46 3.53
C TRP A 140 5.46 12.48 4.56
N TRP A 141 4.67 12.03 5.54
CA TRP A 141 5.11 11.06 6.55
C TRP A 141 5.65 9.78 5.91
N ARG A 142 4.89 9.20 4.99
CA ARG A 142 5.32 7.98 4.27
C ARG A 142 6.53 8.20 3.38
N SER A 143 6.78 9.44 2.91
CA SER A 143 8.02 9.77 2.21
C SER A 143 9.24 9.63 3.11
N GLN A 144 9.10 9.91 4.41
CA GLN A 144 10.14 9.75 5.42
C GLN A 144 10.30 8.31 5.92
N CYS A 145 9.39 7.41 5.56
CA CYS A 145 9.38 6.01 5.99
C CYS A 145 9.80 5.08 4.85
N GLY A 146 10.62 4.07 5.16
CA GLY A 146 10.84 2.90 4.33
C GLY A 146 10.29 1.67 5.01
N ALA A 147 9.57 0.82 4.29
CA ALA A 147 8.98 -0.38 4.85
C ALA A 147 9.26 -1.61 3.98
N VAL A 148 9.71 -2.69 4.61
CA VAL A 148 9.75 -4.03 4.02
C VAL A 148 8.71 -4.87 4.75
N MET A 149 7.58 -5.10 4.08
CA MET A 149 6.49 -5.91 4.62
C MET A 149 6.68 -7.38 4.24
N GLN A 150 6.10 -8.28 5.03
CA GLN A 150 6.13 -9.73 4.79
C GLN A 150 5.63 -10.09 3.39
N GLU A 151 4.54 -9.47 2.95
CA GLU A 151 3.94 -9.63 1.61
C GLU A 151 4.30 -8.44 0.70
N GLY A 152 5.60 -8.15 0.57
CA GLY A 152 6.05 -7.07 -0.29
C GLY A 152 5.79 -7.35 -1.77
N TYR A 153 5.31 -6.36 -2.52
CA TYR A 153 4.95 -6.48 -3.93
C TYR A 153 6.07 -5.97 -4.86
N LEU A 154 6.32 -6.74 -5.92
CA LEU A 154 7.15 -6.33 -7.05
C LEU A 154 6.26 -6.14 -8.26
N PHE A 155 6.48 -5.05 -8.98
CA PHE A 155 5.73 -4.71 -10.18
C PHE A 155 6.29 -5.48 -11.39
N SER A 156 5.44 -5.76 -12.38
CA SER A 156 5.86 -6.27 -13.70
C SER A 156 6.62 -5.18 -14.44
N ASP A 157 7.89 -5.00 -14.08
CA ASP A 157 8.80 -3.99 -14.61
C ASP A 157 10.25 -4.46 -14.42
N THR A 158 11.22 -3.66 -14.84
CA THR A 158 12.64 -3.95 -14.65
C THR A 158 13.04 -3.98 -13.18
N ILE A 159 14.14 -4.65 -12.88
CA ILE A 159 14.71 -4.63 -11.51
C ILE A 159 15.07 -3.20 -11.11
N ALA A 160 15.64 -2.42 -12.01
CA ALA A 160 15.96 -1.00 -11.77
C ALA A 160 14.73 -0.20 -11.35
N ARG A 161 13.61 -0.32 -12.09
CA ARG A 161 12.36 0.36 -11.80
C ARG A 161 11.72 -0.15 -10.49
N ASN A 162 11.87 -1.42 -10.17
CA ASN A 162 11.41 -1.97 -8.90
C ASN A 162 12.21 -1.45 -7.71
N ILE A 163 13.49 -1.15 -7.86
CA ILE A 163 14.32 -0.55 -6.80
C ILE A 163 14.01 0.95 -6.68
N ALA A 164 13.99 1.67 -7.79
CA ALA A 164 13.80 3.13 -7.86
C ALA A 164 12.35 3.53 -8.20
N ILE A 165 11.38 2.91 -7.51
CA ILE A 165 9.96 3.02 -7.83
C ILE A 165 9.38 4.44 -7.76
N SER A 166 9.99 5.32 -6.99
CA SER A 166 9.53 6.70 -6.78
C SER A 166 10.21 7.71 -7.70
N ASP A 167 11.20 7.29 -8.51
CA ASP A 167 11.96 8.18 -9.36
C ASP A 167 11.59 7.99 -10.83
N ASP A 168 11.23 9.06 -11.49
CA ASP A 168 10.99 9.07 -12.95
C ASP A 168 12.29 8.86 -13.74
N GLU A 169 13.41 9.39 -13.24
CA GLU A 169 14.76 9.24 -13.78
C GLU A 169 15.67 8.53 -12.76
N PRO A 170 15.69 7.18 -12.74
CA PRO A 170 16.44 6.42 -11.77
C PRO A 170 17.95 6.62 -11.88
N ASP A 171 18.62 6.94 -10.77
CA ASP A 171 20.07 7.01 -10.67
C ASP A 171 20.67 5.59 -10.58
N ILE A 172 21.39 5.17 -11.63
CA ILE A 172 21.97 3.82 -11.71
C ILE A 172 23.04 3.56 -10.66
N GLU A 173 23.80 4.55 -10.24
CA GLU A 173 24.83 4.37 -9.21
C GLU A 173 24.20 4.20 -7.82
N ARG A 174 23.13 4.93 -7.52
CA ARG A 174 22.33 4.71 -6.32
C ARG A 174 21.65 3.35 -6.34
N ILE A 175 21.14 2.88 -7.48
CA ILE A 175 20.57 1.54 -7.64
C ILE A 175 21.63 0.47 -7.35
N ARG A 176 22.83 0.57 -7.93
CA ARG A 176 23.93 -0.36 -7.68
C ARG A 176 24.38 -0.36 -6.22
N HIS A 177 24.43 0.82 -5.61
CA HIS A 177 24.74 0.93 -4.18
C HIS A 177 23.68 0.21 -3.35
N ALA A 178 22.41 0.47 -3.60
CA ALA A 178 21.28 -0.15 -2.90
C ALA A 178 21.27 -1.67 -3.06
N ALA A 179 21.54 -2.18 -4.28
CA ALA A 179 21.62 -3.60 -4.55
C ALA A 179 22.80 -4.27 -3.80
N ARG A 180 23.94 -3.59 -3.70
CA ARG A 180 25.10 -4.07 -2.90
C ARG A 180 24.77 -4.15 -1.42
N VAL A 181 24.17 -3.11 -0.85
CA VAL A 181 23.75 -3.11 0.56
C VAL A 181 22.73 -4.21 0.85
N ALA A 182 21.80 -4.45 -0.09
CA ALA A 182 20.81 -5.53 0.01
C ALA A 182 21.35 -6.93 -0.33
N ASN A 183 22.65 -7.06 -0.62
CA ASN A 183 23.32 -8.31 -0.98
C ASN A 183 22.64 -9.06 -2.15
N ILE A 184 22.28 -8.32 -3.23
CA ILE A 184 21.65 -8.89 -4.43
C ILE A 184 22.36 -8.46 -5.72
N ALA A 185 23.38 -7.61 -5.65
CA ALA A 185 24.06 -7.07 -6.81
C ALA A 185 24.65 -8.17 -7.70
N ASP A 186 25.37 -9.15 -7.11
CA ASP A 186 26.02 -10.24 -7.86
C ASP A 186 25.01 -11.07 -8.63
N TYR A 187 23.84 -11.34 -8.05
CA TYR A 187 22.76 -12.04 -8.74
C TYR A 187 22.23 -11.23 -9.92
N ILE A 188 21.99 -9.93 -9.72
CA ILE A 188 21.44 -9.06 -10.77
C ILE A 188 22.44 -8.91 -11.92
N GLU A 189 23.73 -8.69 -11.62
CA GLU A 189 24.77 -8.49 -12.60
C GLU A 189 25.12 -9.76 -13.39
N ALA A 190 24.82 -10.94 -12.86
CA ALA A 190 24.93 -12.22 -13.57
C ALA A 190 23.78 -12.47 -14.57
N LEU A 191 22.70 -11.69 -14.53
CA LEU A 191 21.59 -11.81 -15.48
C LEU A 191 21.96 -11.20 -16.83
N PRO A 192 21.47 -11.75 -17.97
CA PRO A 192 21.80 -11.25 -19.32
C PRO A 192 21.48 -9.77 -19.54
N LEU A 193 20.40 -9.27 -18.94
CA LEU A 193 19.99 -7.86 -19.02
C LEU A 193 20.28 -7.09 -17.73
N ALA A 194 20.96 -7.71 -16.76
CA ALA A 194 21.30 -7.13 -15.45
C ALA A 194 20.10 -6.36 -14.85
N TYR A 195 20.27 -5.09 -14.51
CA TYR A 195 19.23 -4.25 -13.91
C TYR A 195 18.02 -3.98 -14.84
N ASN A 196 18.16 -4.21 -16.15
CA ASN A 196 17.05 -4.08 -17.12
C ASN A 196 16.24 -5.38 -17.27
N THR A 197 16.53 -6.40 -16.49
CA THR A 197 15.77 -7.66 -16.49
C THR A 197 14.36 -7.39 -15.99
N MET A 198 13.36 -7.79 -16.78
CA MET A 198 11.95 -7.76 -16.41
C MET A 198 11.65 -8.82 -15.35
N ILE A 199 10.96 -8.45 -14.30
CA ILE A 199 10.52 -9.32 -13.20
C ILE A 199 9.02 -9.12 -12.94
N GLY A 200 8.40 -9.99 -12.15
CA GLY A 200 6.97 -9.94 -11.87
C GLY A 200 6.22 -11.05 -12.59
N GLN A 201 4.91 -10.88 -12.78
CA GLN A 201 4.05 -11.92 -13.38
C GLN A 201 4.41 -12.22 -14.85
N ASP A 202 4.84 -11.19 -15.59
CA ASP A 202 5.15 -11.30 -17.03
C ASP A 202 6.65 -11.43 -17.30
N GLY A 203 7.49 -11.50 -16.26
CA GLY A 203 8.94 -11.53 -16.35
C GLY A 203 9.57 -12.78 -15.75
N GLN A 204 10.90 -12.69 -15.51
CA GLN A 204 11.63 -13.79 -14.91
C GLN A 204 11.16 -14.03 -13.46
N GLY A 205 10.88 -15.30 -13.15
CA GLY A 205 10.59 -15.72 -11.77
C GLY A 205 11.79 -15.49 -10.87
N ILE A 206 11.56 -14.95 -9.69
CA ILE A 206 12.57 -14.73 -8.64
C ILE A 206 12.19 -15.48 -7.37
N SER A 207 13.19 -15.96 -6.63
CA SER A 207 12.96 -16.62 -5.35
C SER A 207 12.42 -15.63 -4.30
N GLN A 208 11.81 -16.18 -3.24
CA GLN A 208 11.31 -15.35 -2.14
C GLN A 208 12.43 -14.52 -1.48
N GLY A 209 13.62 -15.11 -1.31
CA GLY A 209 14.77 -14.39 -0.77
C GLY A 209 15.26 -13.27 -1.70
N GLN A 210 15.30 -13.50 -3.02
CA GLN A 210 15.66 -12.46 -3.99
C GLN A 210 14.62 -11.34 -4.01
N ARG A 211 13.32 -11.68 -3.95
CA ARG A 211 12.24 -10.69 -3.83
C ARG A 211 12.47 -9.80 -2.61
N GLN A 212 12.75 -10.40 -1.47
CA GLN A 212 12.94 -9.67 -0.23
C GLN A 212 14.18 -8.75 -0.29
N ARG A 213 15.28 -9.22 -0.88
CA ARG A 213 16.47 -8.39 -1.10
C ARG A 213 16.21 -7.21 -2.04
N ILE A 214 15.39 -7.37 -3.08
CA ILE A 214 14.97 -6.25 -3.94
C ILE A 214 14.12 -5.24 -3.15
N LEU A 215 13.23 -5.69 -2.27
CA LEU A 215 12.45 -4.80 -1.41
C LEU A 215 13.33 -4.05 -0.41
N ILE A 216 14.37 -4.70 0.13
CA ILE A 216 15.38 -4.05 0.96
C ILE A 216 16.15 -3.01 0.14
N ALA A 217 16.59 -3.36 -1.09
CA ALA A 217 17.26 -2.42 -1.99
C ALA A 217 16.39 -1.18 -2.30
N ARG A 218 15.07 -1.36 -2.46
CA ARG A 218 14.10 -0.26 -2.62
C ARG A 218 14.13 0.69 -1.42
N VAL A 219 14.16 0.16 -0.21
CA VAL A 219 14.24 1.00 1.01
C VAL A 219 15.57 1.71 1.09
N VAL A 220 16.68 1.04 0.81
CA VAL A 220 18.03 1.66 0.79
C VAL A 220 18.10 2.77 -0.27
N TYR A 221 17.57 2.53 -1.47
CA TYR A 221 17.51 3.54 -2.54
C TYR A 221 16.73 4.78 -2.11
N LYS A 222 15.59 4.59 -1.46
CA LYS A 222 14.75 5.69 -0.94
C LYS A 222 15.49 6.53 0.10
N ASN A 223 16.39 5.94 0.86
CA ASN A 223 17.15 6.57 1.96
C ASN A 223 16.23 7.28 2.99
N PRO A 224 15.26 6.59 3.57
CA PRO A 224 14.28 7.16 4.48
C PRO A 224 14.86 7.43 5.85
N MET A 225 14.19 8.30 6.63
CA MET A 225 14.56 8.59 8.02
C MET A 225 14.18 7.44 8.97
N PHE A 226 13.05 6.77 8.71
CA PHE A 226 12.57 5.63 9.48
C PHE A 226 12.51 4.39 8.61
N VAL A 227 12.98 3.26 9.14
CA VAL A 227 12.92 1.96 8.46
C VAL A 227 12.12 0.98 9.31
N PHE A 228 11.08 0.41 8.72
CA PHE A 228 10.25 -0.61 9.34
C PHE A 228 10.44 -1.95 8.60
N LEU A 229 10.81 -2.98 9.33
CA LEU A 229 11.07 -4.32 8.78
C LEU A 229 10.12 -5.32 9.43
N ASP A 230 9.24 -5.93 8.65
CA ASP A 230 8.33 -6.97 9.10
C ASP A 230 8.77 -8.33 8.56
N GLU A 231 9.33 -9.16 9.46
CA GLU A 231 9.88 -10.49 9.14
C GLU A 231 10.87 -10.51 7.96
N ALA A 232 11.61 -9.40 7.78
CA ALA A 232 12.52 -9.20 6.64
C ALA A 232 13.67 -10.22 6.57
N THR A 233 13.88 -11.05 7.59
CA THR A 233 14.97 -12.03 7.67
C THR A 233 14.54 -13.46 7.44
N ASN A 234 13.24 -13.76 7.38
CA ASN A 234 12.75 -15.16 7.28
C ASN A 234 13.12 -15.87 5.98
N ALA A 235 13.40 -15.12 4.92
CA ALA A 235 13.79 -15.64 3.61
C ALA A 235 15.25 -15.35 3.24
N LEU A 236 16.03 -14.77 4.16
CA LEU A 236 17.45 -14.58 4.00
C LEU A 236 18.13 -15.79 4.63
N ASP A 237 18.59 -16.75 3.79
CA ASP A 237 19.46 -17.83 4.22
C ASP A 237 20.70 -17.22 4.90
N ALA A 238 21.04 -17.79 6.07
CA ALA A 238 22.20 -17.41 6.85
C ALA A 238 23.51 -17.74 6.13
#